data_c145baed186a26275543d0f82c5fedec
#
_entry.id   c145baed186a26275543d0f82c5fedec
#
_cell.length_a   1.000
_cell.length_b   1.000
_cell.length_c   1.000
_cell.angle_alpha   90.00
_cell.angle_beta   90.00
_cell.angle_gamma   90.00
#
_symmetry.space_group_name_H-M   'P 1'
#
loop_
_entity.id
_entity.type
_entity.pdbx_description
1 polymer ?
#
loop_
_entity_poly.entity_id
_entity_poly.type
_entity_poly.pdbx_seq_one_letter_code
_entity_poly.pdbx_strand_id
1 'polypeptide(L)'
;NRTLDAKNNEYKLTKNMIDNLEGFPESIKFLKKNVNWMKDTPLLSDIIYSEEKYRVAIESVLQPYLNNFVVETENEALNAIDILSQSAVGKASFLILDYFKKISTDTVPVTINNATSALAVVQVDEKFKPLLAYLLKGIYIAEDGMDVNQIFQTITDKKDIFILSPSGHLLKSDKQISGGSVGLFEGKRLGRIKNLEILEKEIKGLETEVMHLKKITQDNYNELQHLKVNSFRNVIEREAHQLTQIEKELVAKRSKIESEENSIGKITSQAQALQEQMQQLIGEMEPLKTLLEEHIGTSNEHKTNLDNLELDFRKANELYNQLSQSFNQANILFIQQEN
;
A
#
# COMPACT_ATOMS: atom_id res chain seq x y z
N ASN A 1 -9.83 -1.03 -24.83
CA ASN A 1 -10.23 -2.13 -23.96
C ASN A 1 -9.09 -2.62 -23.04
N ARG A 2 -7.85 -2.91 -23.55
CA ARG A 2 -6.75 -3.45 -22.71
C ARG A 2 -6.43 -2.59 -21.49
N THR A 3 -6.38 -1.28 -21.66
CA THR A 3 -6.13 -0.34 -20.55
C THR A 3 -7.25 -0.38 -19.52
N LEU A 4 -8.50 -0.42 -19.97
CA LEU A 4 -9.68 -0.54 -19.12
C LEU A 4 -9.67 -1.88 -18.37
N ASP A 5 -9.35 -2.97 -19.04
CA ASP A 5 -9.27 -4.31 -18.41
C ASP A 5 -8.15 -4.36 -17.36
N ALA A 6 -6.98 -3.77 -17.64
CA ALA A 6 -5.88 -3.68 -16.69
C ALA A 6 -6.27 -2.89 -15.44
N LYS A 7 -6.92 -1.71 -15.62
CA LYS A 7 -7.39 -0.88 -14.49
C LYS A 7 -8.49 -1.57 -13.69
N ASN A 8 -9.41 -2.28 -14.34
CA ASN A 8 -10.43 -3.08 -13.66
C ASN A 8 -9.82 -4.22 -12.83
N ASN A 9 -8.79 -4.88 -13.33
CA ASN A 9 -8.08 -5.92 -12.59
C ASN A 9 -7.34 -5.36 -11.38
N GLU A 10 -6.67 -4.22 -11.56
CA GLU A 10 -5.99 -3.51 -10.46
C GLU A 10 -6.99 -3.09 -9.38
N TYR A 11 -8.15 -2.54 -9.78
CA TYR A 11 -9.23 -2.18 -8.87
C TYR A 11 -9.74 -3.39 -8.09
N LYS A 12 -10.05 -4.50 -8.77
CA LYS A 12 -10.53 -5.73 -8.12
C LYS A 12 -9.52 -6.29 -7.13
N LEU A 13 -8.24 -6.32 -7.51
CA LEU A 13 -7.18 -6.80 -6.64
C LEU A 13 -7.05 -5.94 -5.38
N THR A 14 -6.99 -4.62 -5.56
CA THR A 14 -6.88 -3.66 -4.45
C THR A 14 -8.10 -3.74 -3.53
N LYS A 15 -9.30 -3.86 -4.11
CA LYS A 15 -10.55 -4.01 -3.37
C LYS A 15 -10.57 -5.30 -2.54
N ASN A 16 -10.19 -6.43 -3.13
CA ASN A 16 -10.11 -7.70 -2.43
C ASN A 16 -9.12 -7.65 -1.25
N MET A 17 -7.97 -6.99 -1.41
CA MET A 17 -7.01 -6.80 -0.34
C MET A 17 -7.59 -5.98 0.83
N ILE A 18 -8.42 -4.97 0.53
CA ILE A 18 -9.09 -4.16 1.56
C ILE A 18 -10.21 -4.96 2.23
N ASP A 19 -11.10 -5.55 1.45
CA ASP A 19 -12.28 -6.26 1.94
C ASP A 19 -11.91 -7.48 2.81
N ASN A 20 -10.84 -8.20 2.42
CA ASN A 20 -10.36 -9.37 3.15
C ASN A 20 -9.33 -9.02 4.23
N LEU A 21 -8.94 -7.74 4.36
CA LEU A 21 -7.89 -7.30 5.28
C LEU A 21 -6.59 -8.12 5.13
N GLU A 22 -6.21 -8.43 3.89
CA GLU A 22 -5.02 -9.21 3.61
C GLU A 22 -3.75 -8.49 4.09
N GLY A 23 -2.88 -9.24 4.78
CA GLY A 23 -1.65 -8.71 5.37
C GLY A 23 -1.82 -8.02 6.73
N PHE A 24 -3.05 -7.97 7.28
CA PHE A 24 -3.26 -7.45 8.63
C PHE A 24 -3.24 -8.57 9.69
N PRO A 25 -2.78 -8.26 10.93
CA PRO A 25 -2.88 -9.16 12.08
C PRO A 25 -4.32 -9.61 12.35
N GLU A 26 -4.47 -10.79 12.93
CA GLU A 26 -5.78 -11.37 13.26
C GLU A 26 -6.60 -10.50 14.24
N SER A 27 -5.93 -9.80 15.16
CA SER A 27 -6.56 -8.84 16.07
C SER A 27 -7.29 -7.72 15.32
N ILE A 28 -6.67 -7.20 14.26
CA ILE A 28 -7.27 -6.15 13.42
C ILE A 28 -8.46 -6.71 12.64
N LYS A 29 -8.29 -7.87 12.02
CA LYS A 29 -9.38 -8.54 11.29
C LYS A 29 -10.56 -8.83 12.20
N PHE A 30 -10.28 -9.30 13.41
CA PHE A 30 -11.30 -9.59 14.40
C PHE A 30 -12.08 -8.33 14.79
N LEU A 31 -11.41 -7.25 15.16
CA LEU A 31 -12.06 -6.00 15.54
C LEU A 31 -12.91 -5.43 14.38
N LYS A 32 -12.36 -5.39 13.18
CA LYS A 32 -13.07 -4.90 11.98
C LYS A 32 -14.31 -5.74 11.64
N LYS A 33 -14.28 -7.05 11.86
CA LYS A 33 -15.37 -7.96 11.48
C LYS A 33 -16.45 -8.13 12.56
N ASN A 34 -16.04 -8.15 13.83
CA ASN A 34 -16.91 -8.57 14.92
C ASN A 34 -17.39 -7.42 15.82
N VAL A 35 -16.74 -6.26 15.74
CA VAL A 35 -17.07 -5.10 16.58
C VAL A 35 -17.67 -4.01 15.72
N ASN A 36 -18.99 -3.77 15.84
CA ASN A 36 -19.72 -2.89 14.92
C ASN A 36 -19.14 -1.48 14.80
N TRP A 37 -18.79 -0.84 15.91
CA TRP A 37 -18.24 0.52 15.90
C TRP A 37 -16.78 0.57 15.40
N MET A 38 -16.07 -0.57 15.38
CA MET A 38 -14.72 -0.67 14.83
C MET A 38 -14.67 -0.88 13.31
N LYS A 39 -15.79 -1.21 12.67
CA LYS A 39 -15.84 -1.43 11.22
C LYS A 39 -15.36 -0.20 10.46
N ASP A 40 -15.86 0.96 10.85
CA ASP A 40 -15.55 2.24 10.20
C ASP A 40 -14.38 2.98 10.84
N THR A 41 -13.83 2.46 11.95
CA THR A 41 -12.65 3.06 12.60
C THR A 41 -11.44 2.87 11.70
N PRO A 42 -10.78 3.95 11.24
CA PRO A 42 -9.68 3.82 10.29
C PRO A 42 -8.41 3.33 10.95
N LEU A 43 -7.58 2.67 10.18
CA LEU A 43 -6.17 2.48 10.51
C LEU A 43 -5.36 3.69 10.04
N LEU A 44 -4.17 3.89 10.60
CA LEU A 44 -3.30 4.99 10.18
C LEU A 44 -3.01 4.92 8.67
N SER A 45 -2.84 3.72 8.12
CA SER A 45 -2.65 3.50 6.69
C SER A 45 -3.82 3.96 5.82
N ASP A 46 -5.03 4.01 6.37
CA ASP A 46 -6.24 4.34 5.62
C ASP A 46 -6.43 5.85 5.45
N ILE A 47 -5.93 6.65 6.42
CA ILE A 47 -6.15 8.10 6.48
C ILE A 47 -5.05 8.92 5.80
N ILE A 48 -3.93 8.31 5.44
CA ILE A 48 -2.78 8.99 4.84
C ILE A 48 -2.75 8.70 3.34
N TYR A 49 -2.65 9.76 2.55
CA TYR A 49 -2.35 9.67 1.14
C TYR A 49 -1.05 10.42 0.82
N SER A 50 -0.24 9.85 -0.05
CA SER A 50 0.96 10.49 -0.59
C SER A 50 1.12 10.13 -2.06
N GLU A 51 1.75 11.03 -2.82
CA GLU A 51 2.11 10.76 -4.21
C GLU A 51 3.03 9.53 -4.29
N GLU A 52 2.95 8.81 -5.42
CA GLU A 52 3.66 7.55 -5.62
C GLU A 52 5.16 7.65 -5.33
N LYS A 53 5.80 8.74 -5.76
CA LYS A 53 7.25 8.98 -5.57
C LYS A 53 7.70 9.04 -4.10
N TYR A 54 6.82 9.46 -3.18
CA TYR A 54 7.14 9.58 -1.75
C TYR A 54 6.57 8.45 -0.90
N ARG A 55 5.69 7.63 -1.49
CA ARG A 55 4.89 6.64 -0.76
C ARG A 55 5.76 5.63 -0.02
N VAL A 56 6.82 5.13 -0.66
CA VAL A 56 7.74 4.16 -0.04
C VAL A 56 8.47 4.79 1.15
N ALA A 57 8.99 6.01 0.99
CA ALA A 57 9.68 6.71 2.07
C ALA A 57 8.77 6.97 3.28
N ILE A 58 7.55 7.46 3.04
CA ILE A 58 6.56 7.68 4.11
C ILE A 58 6.17 6.38 4.77
N GLU A 59 5.94 5.32 3.98
CA GLU A 59 5.57 4.00 4.51
C GLU A 59 6.67 3.42 5.38
N SER A 60 7.94 3.55 4.99
CA SER A 60 9.07 3.01 5.77
C SER A 60 9.17 3.63 7.17
N VAL A 61 8.91 4.93 7.29
CA VAL A 61 8.93 5.64 8.58
C VAL A 61 7.71 5.30 9.43
N LEU A 62 6.54 5.28 8.82
CA LEU A 62 5.29 5.03 9.52
C LEU A 62 5.01 3.54 9.74
N GLN A 63 5.88 2.65 9.24
CA GLN A 63 5.69 1.20 9.34
C GLN A 63 5.29 0.69 10.73
N PRO A 64 5.86 1.17 11.85
CA PRO A 64 5.46 0.74 13.19
C PRO A 64 4.02 1.11 13.56
N TYR A 65 3.47 2.13 12.90
CA TYR A 65 2.17 2.72 13.24
C TYR A 65 1.08 2.44 12.21
N LEU A 66 1.42 1.96 11.01
CA LEU A 66 0.47 1.80 9.89
C LEU A 66 -0.76 0.96 10.25
N ASN A 67 -0.56 -0.05 11.08
CA ASN A 67 -1.60 -0.96 11.52
C ASN A 67 -2.29 -0.51 12.82
N ASN A 68 -2.00 0.68 13.33
CA ASN A 68 -2.67 1.18 14.52
C ASN A 68 -4.03 1.75 14.15
N PHE A 69 -5.03 1.44 14.94
CA PHE A 69 -6.33 2.09 14.86
C PHE A 69 -6.23 3.55 15.28
N VAL A 70 -6.95 4.42 14.59
CA VAL A 70 -7.07 5.83 14.98
C VAL A 70 -8.45 6.03 15.58
N VAL A 71 -8.49 6.27 16.88
CA VAL A 71 -9.70 6.45 17.69
C VAL A 71 -9.77 7.86 18.25
N GLU A 72 -10.97 8.32 18.58
CA GLU A 72 -11.14 9.66 19.13
C GLU A 72 -10.68 9.73 20.60
N THR A 73 -11.09 8.75 21.40
CA THR A 73 -10.94 8.77 22.86
C THR A 73 -10.20 7.55 23.40
N GLU A 74 -9.64 7.72 24.60
CA GLU A 74 -8.99 6.65 25.35
C GLU A 74 -9.97 5.50 25.69
N ASN A 75 -11.21 5.83 26.03
CA ASN A 75 -12.23 4.85 26.35
C ASN A 75 -12.53 3.90 25.18
N GLU A 76 -12.54 4.41 23.95
CA GLU A 76 -12.68 3.55 22.76
C GLU A 76 -11.54 2.55 22.65
N ALA A 77 -10.31 3.01 22.87
CA ALA A 77 -9.13 2.14 22.86
C ALA A 77 -9.21 1.05 23.94
N LEU A 78 -9.53 1.44 25.18
CA LEU A 78 -9.66 0.51 26.30
C LEU A 78 -10.76 -0.53 26.05
N ASN A 79 -11.93 -0.12 25.58
CA ASN A 79 -13.01 -1.03 25.22
C ASN A 79 -12.59 -2.06 24.17
N ALA A 80 -11.86 -1.62 23.14
CA ALA A 80 -11.35 -2.53 22.12
C ALA A 80 -10.32 -3.52 22.67
N ILE A 81 -9.45 -3.05 23.58
CA ILE A 81 -8.45 -3.89 24.25
C ILE A 81 -9.13 -4.96 25.12
N ASP A 82 -10.17 -4.59 25.86
CA ASP A 82 -10.92 -5.51 26.69
C ASP A 82 -11.59 -6.61 25.85
N ILE A 83 -12.19 -6.23 24.71
CA ILE A 83 -12.77 -7.21 23.76
C ILE A 83 -11.69 -8.16 23.22
N LEU A 84 -10.51 -7.64 22.84
CA LEU A 84 -9.40 -8.47 22.38
C LEU A 84 -8.90 -9.42 23.47
N SER A 85 -8.82 -8.94 24.70
CA SER A 85 -8.37 -9.70 25.86
C SER A 85 -9.32 -10.88 26.16
N GLN A 86 -10.62 -10.61 26.13
CA GLN A 86 -11.66 -11.63 26.33
C GLN A 86 -11.68 -12.66 25.21
N SER A 87 -11.37 -12.22 23.99
CA SER A 87 -11.41 -13.09 22.80
C SER A 87 -10.10 -13.83 22.52
N ALA A 88 -9.02 -13.50 23.23
CA ALA A 88 -7.68 -14.09 23.09
C ALA A 88 -7.11 -14.06 21.65
N VAL A 89 -7.47 -13.06 20.83
CA VAL A 89 -7.09 -12.96 19.42
C VAL A 89 -5.85 -12.08 19.13
N GLY A 90 -5.05 -11.82 20.15
CA GLY A 90 -3.83 -11.05 20.03
C GLY A 90 -3.97 -9.60 20.47
N LYS A 91 -3.02 -8.75 20.04
CA LYS A 91 -2.92 -7.35 20.46
C LYS A 91 -3.15 -6.42 19.29
N ALA A 92 -3.73 -5.25 19.54
CA ALA A 92 -3.79 -4.13 18.62
C ALA A 92 -3.28 -2.86 19.31
N SER A 93 -2.82 -1.91 18.53
CA SER A 93 -2.35 -0.61 19.02
C SER A 93 -3.31 0.49 18.55
N PHE A 94 -3.45 1.52 19.37
CA PHE A 94 -4.40 2.60 19.14
C PHE A 94 -3.68 3.95 19.23
N LEU A 95 -3.99 4.84 18.30
CA LEU A 95 -3.60 6.24 18.31
C LEU A 95 -4.83 7.05 18.71
N ILE A 96 -4.75 7.76 19.82
CA ILE A 96 -5.90 8.44 20.44
C ILE A 96 -5.82 9.92 20.08
N LEU A 97 -6.78 10.39 19.27
CA LEU A 97 -6.75 11.75 18.72
C LEU A 97 -6.79 12.83 19.81
N ASP A 98 -7.50 12.59 20.91
CA ASP A 98 -7.56 13.54 22.04
C ASP A 98 -6.18 13.90 22.60
N TYR A 99 -5.21 12.99 22.54
CA TYR A 99 -3.85 13.24 23.01
C TYR A 99 -3.08 14.20 22.09
N PHE A 100 -3.47 14.29 20.83
CA PHE A 100 -2.79 15.11 19.83
C PHE A 100 -3.46 16.48 19.61
N LYS A 101 -4.68 16.71 20.10
CA LYS A 101 -5.42 17.98 19.94
C LYS A 101 -4.67 19.22 20.43
N LYS A 102 -3.78 19.07 21.41
CA LYS A 102 -2.98 20.15 21.99
C LYS A 102 -1.64 20.37 21.28
N ILE A 103 -1.32 19.53 20.29
CA ILE A 103 -0.07 19.65 19.56
C ILE A 103 -0.24 20.76 18.53
N SER A 104 0.62 21.78 18.64
CA SER A 104 0.64 22.85 17.65
C SER A 104 1.03 22.30 16.29
N THR A 105 0.18 22.54 15.31
CA THR A 105 0.46 22.24 13.90
C THR A 105 1.30 23.34 13.24
N ASP A 106 1.52 24.46 13.95
CA ASP A 106 2.20 25.65 13.45
C ASP A 106 3.73 25.58 13.55
N THR A 107 4.30 24.40 13.90
CA THR A 107 5.74 24.24 13.85
C THR A 107 6.19 24.34 12.39
N VAL A 108 6.70 25.51 12.01
CA VAL A 108 7.34 25.72 10.70
C VAL A 108 8.45 24.67 10.57
N PRO A 109 8.39 23.77 9.57
CA PRO A 109 9.46 22.82 9.37
C PRO A 109 10.76 23.57 9.13
N VAL A 110 11.84 23.11 9.73
CA VAL A 110 13.17 23.64 9.41
C VAL A 110 13.41 23.44 7.92
N THR A 111 13.78 24.51 7.22
CA THR A 111 14.10 24.38 5.80
C THR A 111 15.46 23.70 5.66
N ILE A 112 15.48 22.53 5.05
CA ILE A 112 16.71 21.79 4.74
C ILE A 112 16.89 21.83 3.22
N ASN A 113 18.05 22.30 2.77
CA ASN A 113 18.35 22.32 1.34
C ASN A 113 18.36 20.90 0.76
N ASN A 114 17.78 20.73 -0.41
CA ASN A 114 17.68 19.45 -1.13
C ASN A 114 16.89 18.35 -0.38
N ALA A 115 16.01 18.75 0.55
CA ALA A 115 15.11 17.83 1.24
C ALA A 115 13.76 18.49 1.50
N THR A 116 12.70 17.73 1.35
CA THR A 116 11.32 18.15 1.56
C THR A 116 10.79 17.53 2.86
N SER A 117 10.08 18.32 3.68
CA SER A 117 9.44 17.79 4.88
C SER A 117 8.45 16.68 4.53
N ALA A 118 8.51 15.56 5.24
CA ALA A 118 7.58 14.44 5.07
C ALA A 118 6.12 14.88 5.28
N LEU A 119 5.89 15.84 6.19
CA LEU A 119 4.56 16.40 6.43
C LEU A 119 4.00 17.16 5.22
N ALA A 120 4.85 17.79 4.42
CA ALA A 120 4.44 18.56 3.25
C ALA A 120 4.02 17.70 2.05
N VAL A 121 4.45 16.43 2.02
CA VAL A 121 4.16 15.50 0.91
C VAL A 121 3.05 14.50 1.22
N VAL A 122 2.41 14.62 2.38
CA VAL A 122 1.26 13.81 2.77
C VAL A 122 -0.02 14.64 2.75
N GLN A 123 -1.09 14.00 2.31
CA GLN A 123 -2.44 14.55 2.35
C GLN A 123 -3.26 13.79 3.38
N VAL A 124 -3.99 14.52 4.19
CA VAL A 124 -4.79 13.97 5.28
C VAL A 124 -5.92 14.96 5.61
N ASP A 125 -7.02 14.45 6.13
CA ASP A 125 -8.11 15.29 6.62
C ASP A 125 -7.67 16.14 7.81
N GLU A 126 -8.26 17.34 7.94
CA GLU A 126 -7.92 18.34 8.98
C GLU A 126 -7.86 17.76 10.40
N LYS A 127 -8.81 16.87 10.73
CA LYS A 127 -8.89 16.26 12.07
C LYS A 127 -7.68 15.41 12.45
N PHE A 128 -6.96 14.87 11.46
CA PHE A 128 -5.78 14.01 11.70
C PHE A 128 -4.45 14.77 11.57
N LYS A 129 -4.46 16.04 11.15
CA LYS A 129 -3.25 16.84 10.98
C LYS A 129 -2.37 16.89 12.24
N PRO A 130 -2.91 17.10 13.46
CA PRO A 130 -2.09 17.12 14.68
C PRO A 130 -1.36 15.80 14.93
N LEU A 131 -2.03 14.67 14.65
CA LEU A 131 -1.44 13.34 14.76
C LEU A 131 -0.25 13.19 13.80
N LEU A 132 -0.44 13.56 12.51
CA LEU A 132 0.65 13.45 11.53
C LEU A 132 1.76 14.47 11.79
N ALA A 133 1.45 15.66 12.25
CA ALA A 133 2.45 16.64 12.68
C ALA A 133 3.35 16.08 13.79
N TYR A 134 2.81 15.27 14.67
CA TYR A 134 3.59 14.56 15.69
C TYR A 134 4.42 13.42 15.11
N LEU A 135 3.80 12.53 14.33
CA LEU A 135 4.46 11.33 13.81
C LEU A 135 5.55 11.63 12.76
N LEU A 136 5.37 12.70 11.98
CA LEU A 136 6.30 13.10 10.93
C LEU A 136 7.19 14.28 11.30
N LYS A 137 7.19 14.69 12.59
CA LYS A 137 8.04 15.76 13.08
C LYS A 137 9.51 15.44 12.84
N GLY A 138 10.23 16.40 12.26
CA GLY A 138 11.67 16.26 12.02
C GLY A 138 12.05 15.27 10.91
N ILE A 139 11.09 14.77 10.17
CA ILE A 139 11.32 13.81 9.09
C ILE A 139 11.34 14.53 7.75
N TYR A 140 12.39 14.29 6.97
CA TYR A 140 12.60 14.91 5.66
C TYR A 140 12.97 13.85 4.63
N ILE A 141 12.54 14.06 3.40
CA ILE A 141 12.83 13.19 2.26
C ILE A 141 13.78 13.93 1.35
N ALA A 142 14.92 13.35 1.04
CA ALA A 142 15.89 13.89 0.11
C ALA A 142 15.28 14.02 -1.29
N GLU A 143 15.72 15.02 -2.05
CA GLU A 143 15.37 15.12 -3.47
C GLU A 143 16.04 14.03 -4.28
N ASP A 144 15.46 13.71 -5.46
CA ASP A 144 15.96 12.67 -6.33
C ASP A 144 17.42 12.92 -6.74
N GLY A 145 18.24 11.89 -6.60
CA GLY A 145 19.67 11.95 -6.93
C GLY A 145 20.56 12.57 -5.84
N MET A 146 20.00 13.06 -4.74
CA MET A 146 20.78 13.61 -3.63
C MET A 146 21.21 12.55 -2.63
N ASP A 147 22.44 12.68 -2.15
CA ASP A 147 22.98 11.79 -1.11
C ASP A 147 22.49 12.22 0.29
N VAL A 148 21.75 11.32 0.95
CA VAL A 148 21.25 11.50 2.32
C VAL A 148 22.38 11.86 3.29
N ASN A 149 23.59 11.28 3.12
CA ASN A 149 24.73 11.56 3.99
C ASN A 149 25.23 12.99 3.81
N GLN A 150 25.30 13.48 2.57
CA GLN A 150 25.72 14.85 2.27
C GLN A 150 24.74 15.85 2.84
N ILE A 151 23.42 15.65 2.61
CA ILE A 151 22.38 16.51 3.18
C ILE A 151 22.51 16.54 4.70
N PHE A 152 22.62 15.38 5.33
CA PHE A 152 22.70 15.29 6.79
C PHE A 152 23.93 16.01 7.38
N GLN A 153 25.04 16.06 6.65
CA GLN A 153 26.26 16.79 7.06
C GLN A 153 26.06 18.32 7.09
N THR A 154 25.20 18.85 6.21
CA THR A 154 24.95 20.32 6.13
C THR A 154 24.08 20.85 7.27
N ILE A 155 23.41 19.97 8.01
CA ILE A 155 22.48 20.33 9.09
C ILE A 155 23.28 20.72 10.34
N THR A 156 23.04 21.93 10.86
CA THR A 156 23.71 22.46 12.03
C THR A 156 23.18 21.81 13.31
N ASP A 157 21.85 21.80 13.51
CA ASP A 157 21.20 21.11 14.63
C ASP A 157 20.56 19.83 14.10
N LYS A 158 21.18 18.70 14.46
CA LYS A 158 20.79 17.36 13.99
C LYS A 158 19.81 16.68 14.92
N LYS A 159 19.46 17.34 16.04
CA LYS A 159 18.61 16.74 17.05
C LYS A 159 17.20 16.49 16.49
N ASP A 160 16.75 15.25 16.65
CA ASP A 160 15.42 14.78 16.21
C ASP A 160 15.14 15.00 14.71
N ILE A 161 16.21 15.09 13.87
CA ILE A 161 16.10 15.17 12.43
C ILE A 161 16.44 13.81 11.80
N PHE A 162 15.57 13.40 10.90
CA PHE A 162 15.68 12.17 10.11
C PHE A 162 15.63 12.51 8.63
N ILE A 163 16.62 12.06 7.89
CA ILE A 163 16.65 12.22 6.43
C ILE A 163 16.49 10.85 5.78
N LEU A 164 15.53 10.75 4.86
CA LEU A 164 15.25 9.55 4.09
C LEU A 164 15.65 9.73 2.64
N SER A 165 16.05 8.65 2.01
CA SER A 165 16.08 8.58 0.54
C SER A 165 14.65 8.52 -0.02
N PRO A 166 14.41 9.04 -1.24
CA PRO A 166 13.08 9.00 -1.88
C PRO A 166 12.53 7.58 -2.01
N SER A 167 13.40 6.61 -2.27
CA SER A 167 13.09 5.18 -2.37
C SER A 167 12.91 4.48 -1.02
N GLY A 168 13.08 5.18 0.11
CA GLY A 168 12.91 4.60 1.45
C GLY A 168 14.00 3.62 1.88
N HIS A 169 15.01 3.35 1.02
CA HIS A 169 16.04 2.35 1.32
C HIS A 169 17.09 2.82 2.32
N LEU A 170 17.17 4.09 2.64
CA LEU A 170 18.12 4.66 3.60
C LEU A 170 17.44 5.72 4.46
N LEU A 171 17.57 5.58 5.77
CA LEU A 171 17.19 6.56 6.77
C LEU A 171 18.39 6.89 7.63
N LYS A 172 18.65 8.16 7.87
CA LYS A 172 19.76 8.65 8.70
C LYS A 172 19.29 9.68 9.70
N SER A 173 19.76 9.53 10.92
CA SER A 173 19.64 10.51 12.01
C SER A 173 21.00 10.70 12.72
N ASP A 174 21.01 11.49 13.79
CA ASP A 174 22.18 11.70 14.65
C ASP A 174 22.62 10.43 15.39
N LYS A 175 21.70 9.51 15.66
CA LYS A 175 21.95 8.29 16.47
C LYS A 175 21.72 6.99 15.73
N GLN A 176 21.14 7.04 14.54
CA GLN A 176 20.72 5.84 13.84
C GLN A 176 20.95 5.95 12.33
N ILE A 177 21.42 4.88 11.75
CA ILE A 177 21.37 4.63 10.31
C ILE A 177 20.60 3.33 10.14
N SER A 178 19.56 3.37 9.32
CA SER A 178 18.76 2.21 8.95
C SER A 178 18.62 2.16 7.44
N GLY A 179 18.74 0.97 6.88
CA GLY A 179 18.62 0.82 5.42
C GLY A 179 18.67 -0.63 4.99
N GLY A 180 18.40 -0.84 3.72
CA GLY A 180 18.36 -2.15 3.10
C GLY A 180 17.53 -2.18 1.82
N SER A 181 17.17 -3.38 1.39
CA SER A 181 16.29 -3.55 0.23
C SER A 181 14.83 -3.22 0.59
N VAL A 182 14.17 -2.51 -0.30
CA VAL A 182 12.74 -2.24 -0.22
C VAL A 182 11.97 -3.50 -0.62
N GLY A 183 11.03 -3.94 0.20
CA GLY A 183 10.23 -5.12 -0.06
C GLY A 183 9.23 -4.89 -1.21
N LEU A 184 8.84 -5.96 -1.91
CA LEU A 184 7.92 -5.92 -3.06
C LEU A 184 6.54 -5.29 -2.76
N PHE A 185 6.16 -5.24 -1.50
CA PHE A 185 4.86 -4.71 -1.05
C PHE A 185 4.96 -3.33 -0.39
N GLU A 186 6.15 -2.76 -0.29
CA GLU A 186 6.34 -1.42 0.25
C GLU A 186 5.83 -0.37 -0.75
N GLY A 187 5.27 0.70 -0.24
CA GLY A 187 4.58 1.72 -1.03
C GLY A 187 3.15 1.37 -1.43
N LYS A 188 2.62 0.19 -1.03
CA LYS A 188 1.25 -0.25 -1.38
C LYS A 188 0.27 -0.27 -0.20
N ARG A 189 0.72 0.09 0.99
CA ARG A 189 -0.12 0.07 2.21
C ARG A 189 -0.84 1.38 2.45
N LEU A 190 -0.22 2.51 2.06
CA LEU A 190 -0.79 3.84 2.25
C LEU A 190 -1.86 4.16 1.20
N GLY A 191 -2.92 4.78 1.66
CA GLY A 191 -3.94 5.39 0.79
C GLY A 191 -4.69 4.40 -0.10
N ARG A 192 -4.83 3.15 0.29
CA ARG A 192 -5.55 2.11 -0.49
C ARG A 192 -6.97 2.55 -0.86
N ILE A 193 -7.70 3.14 0.08
CA ILE A 193 -9.07 3.63 -0.15
C ILE A 193 -9.04 4.75 -1.18
N LYS A 194 -8.13 5.71 -1.04
CA LYS A 194 -7.98 6.83 -1.97
C LYS A 194 -7.57 6.36 -3.37
N ASN A 195 -6.68 5.39 -3.44
CA ASN A 195 -6.29 4.77 -4.71
C ASN A 195 -7.48 4.07 -5.39
N LEU A 196 -8.36 3.41 -4.64
CA LEU A 196 -9.60 2.84 -5.19
C LEU A 196 -10.51 3.92 -5.77
N GLU A 197 -10.70 5.05 -5.09
CA GLU A 197 -11.49 6.17 -5.60
C GLU A 197 -10.90 6.75 -6.90
N ILE A 198 -9.57 6.86 -6.97
CA ILE A 198 -8.87 7.32 -8.18
C ILE A 198 -9.07 6.32 -9.32
N LEU A 199 -8.83 5.03 -9.07
CA LEU A 199 -9.04 3.97 -10.06
C LEU A 199 -10.48 3.93 -10.54
N GLU A 200 -11.47 4.10 -9.65
CA GLU A 200 -12.87 4.14 -10.03
C GLU A 200 -13.20 5.30 -10.96
N LYS A 201 -12.63 6.49 -10.70
CA LYS A 201 -12.79 7.65 -11.58
C LYS A 201 -12.13 7.44 -12.95
N GLU A 202 -10.93 6.87 -12.96
CA GLU A 202 -10.22 6.53 -14.20
C GLU A 202 -10.99 5.49 -15.03
N ILE A 203 -11.50 4.44 -14.39
CA ILE A 203 -12.32 3.41 -15.03
C ILE A 203 -13.57 4.04 -15.66
N LYS A 204 -14.33 4.85 -14.92
CA LYS A 204 -15.51 5.54 -15.45
C LYS A 204 -15.18 6.45 -16.63
N GLY A 205 -14.05 7.16 -16.58
CA GLY A 205 -13.54 7.96 -17.70
C GLY A 205 -13.27 7.12 -18.94
N LEU A 206 -12.53 6.02 -18.76
CA LEU A 206 -12.20 5.08 -19.85
C LEU A 206 -13.44 4.37 -20.41
N GLU A 207 -14.42 4.03 -19.57
CA GLU A 207 -15.69 3.44 -20.01
C GLU A 207 -16.48 4.39 -20.91
N THR A 208 -16.56 5.67 -20.55
CA THR A 208 -17.23 6.69 -21.38
C THR A 208 -16.51 6.89 -22.71
N GLU A 209 -15.20 6.91 -22.70
CA GLU A 209 -14.38 7.01 -23.93
C GLU A 209 -14.58 5.80 -24.84
N VAL A 210 -14.52 4.59 -24.30
CA VAL A 210 -14.77 3.34 -25.04
C VAL A 210 -16.17 3.31 -25.64
N MET A 211 -17.18 3.78 -24.89
CA MET A 211 -18.57 3.87 -25.40
C MET A 211 -18.68 4.86 -26.56
N HIS A 212 -18.04 6.02 -26.44
CA HIS A 212 -18.01 7.03 -27.49
C HIS A 212 -17.32 6.52 -28.76
N LEU A 213 -16.15 5.89 -28.60
CA LEU A 213 -15.42 5.31 -29.73
C LEU A 213 -16.21 4.18 -30.42
N LYS A 214 -16.88 3.33 -29.66
CA LYS A 214 -17.74 2.27 -30.22
C LYS A 214 -18.90 2.87 -31.04
N LYS A 215 -19.50 3.96 -30.53
CA LYS A 215 -20.58 4.66 -31.25
C LYS A 215 -20.07 5.23 -32.57
N ILE A 216 -18.97 5.96 -32.57
CA ILE A 216 -18.35 6.50 -33.80
C ILE A 216 -18.04 5.38 -34.80
N THR A 217 -17.49 4.26 -34.30
CA THR A 217 -17.19 3.11 -35.16
C THR A 217 -18.45 2.54 -35.80
N GLN A 218 -19.54 2.44 -35.03
CA GLN A 218 -20.82 1.94 -35.54
C GLN A 218 -21.46 2.91 -36.53
N ASP A 219 -21.41 4.20 -36.25
CA ASP A 219 -21.95 5.26 -37.11
C ASP A 219 -21.20 5.26 -38.46
N ASN A 220 -19.87 5.23 -38.42
CA ASN A 220 -19.03 5.13 -39.61
C ASN A 220 -19.29 3.84 -40.39
N TYR A 221 -19.53 2.71 -39.73
CA TYR A 221 -19.89 1.46 -40.37
C TYR A 221 -21.24 1.56 -41.07
N ASN A 222 -22.24 2.14 -40.43
CA ASN A 222 -23.58 2.34 -41.00
C ASN A 222 -23.54 3.29 -42.20
N GLU A 223 -22.78 4.38 -42.11
CA GLU A 223 -22.58 5.31 -43.23
C GLU A 223 -21.88 4.64 -44.41
N LEU A 224 -20.89 3.79 -44.13
CA LEU A 224 -20.19 3.00 -45.14
C LEU A 224 -21.13 1.98 -45.84
N GLN A 225 -22.07 1.38 -45.12
CA GLN A 225 -23.10 0.51 -45.68
C GLN A 225 -24.11 1.31 -46.53
N HIS A 226 -24.54 2.49 -46.08
CA HIS A 226 -25.42 3.40 -46.83
C HIS A 226 -24.81 3.84 -48.14
N LEU A 227 -23.51 4.18 -48.13
CA LEU A 227 -22.78 4.57 -49.34
C LEU A 227 -22.59 3.41 -50.32
N LYS A 228 -22.48 2.17 -49.83
CA LYS A 228 -22.41 0.96 -50.67
C LYS A 228 -23.70 0.62 -51.40
N VAL A 229 -24.84 0.95 -50.81
CA VAL A 229 -26.16 0.57 -51.36
C VAL A 229 -26.64 1.53 -52.45
N ASN A 230 -26.19 2.80 -52.47
CA ASN A 230 -26.73 3.86 -53.32
C ASN A 230 -26.01 4.10 -54.65
N SER A 231 -25.19 3.16 -55.16
CA SER A 231 -24.47 3.37 -56.43
C SER A 231 -25.31 2.97 -57.65
N PHE A 232 -25.88 3.94 -58.31
CA PHE A 232 -26.54 3.77 -59.59
C PHE A 232 -25.58 3.95 -60.80
N ARG A 233 -25.82 3.17 -61.85
CA ARG A 233 -24.93 3.01 -63.01
C ARG A 233 -24.61 4.29 -63.80
N ASN A 234 -25.42 5.32 -63.72
CA ASN A 234 -25.25 6.60 -64.43
C ASN A 234 -24.31 7.61 -63.70
N VAL A 235 -23.86 7.27 -62.51
CA VAL A 235 -22.90 8.07 -61.74
C VAL A 235 -21.48 7.54 -61.98
N ILE A 236 -21.37 6.34 -62.51
CA ILE A 236 -20.09 5.58 -62.63
C ILE A 236 -19.04 6.29 -63.48
N GLU A 237 -19.43 6.95 -64.60
CA GLU A 237 -18.44 7.67 -65.45
C GLU A 237 -17.94 8.99 -64.85
N ARG A 238 -18.77 9.67 -64.06
CA ARG A 238 -18.33 10.89 -63.37
C ARG A 238 -17.52 10.56 -62.11
N GLU A 239 -17.79 9.42 -61.53
CA GLU A 239 -17.12 8.97 -60.30
C GLU A 239 -15.88 8.11 -60.61
N ALA A 240 -15.65 7.61 -61.85
CA ALA A 240 -14.39 6.93 -62.18
C ALA A 240 -13.16 7.84 -61.98
N HIS A 241 -13.34 9.13 -62.16
CA HIS A 241 -12.25 10.11 -61.93
C HIS A 241 -12.11 10.34 -60.39
N GLN A 242 -13.19 10.36 -59.64
CA GLN A 242 -13.15 10.43 -58.19
C GLN A 242 -12.66 9.12 -57.58
N LEU A 243 -13.03 7.99 -58.19
CA LEU A 243 -12.55 6.67 -57.79
C LEU A 243 -11.01 6.58 -57.86
N THR A 244 -10.42 7.12 -58.94
CA THR A 244 -8.95 7.13 -59.08
C THR A 244 -8.24 7.99 -58.04
N GLN A 245 -8.89 9.08 -57.59
CA GLN A 245 -8.39 9.88 -56.50
C GLN A 245 -8.56 9.14 -55.16
N ILE A 246 -9.74 8.52 -54.94
CA ILE A 246 -10.03 7.72 -53.74
C ILE A 246 -9.10 6.50 -53.68
N GLU A 247 -8.78 5.86 -54.82
CA GLU A 247 -7.81 4.77 -54.87
C GLU A 247 -6.41 5.22 -54.46
N LYS A 248 -5.96 6.41 -54.86
CA LYS A 248 -4.68 6.97 -54.43
C LYS A 248 -4.66 7.29 -52.93
N GLU A 249 -5.75 7.86 -52.42
CA GLU A 249 -5.90 8.11 -50.97
C GLU A 249 -6.01 6.80 -50.18
N LEU A 250 -6.66 5.79 -50.76
CA LEU A 250 -6.82 4.46 -50.18
C LEU A 250 -5.47 3.73 -50.12
N VAL A 251 -4.63 3.87 -51.16
CA VAL A 251 -3.26 3.35 -51.15
C VAL A 251 -2.42 4.03 -50.09
N ALA A 252 -2.52 5.37 -49.96
CA ALA A 252 -1.83 6.09 -48.90
C ALA A 252 -2.33 5.72 -47.49
N LYS A 253 -3.65 5.54 -47.33
CA LYS A 253 -4.23 5.07 -46.06
C LYS A 253 -3.93 3.61 -45.79
N ARG A 254 -3.89 2.74 -46.82
CA ARG A 254 -3.44 1.34 -46.69
C ARG A 254 -2.00 1.26 -46.23
N SER A 255 -1.12 2.08 -46.81
CA SER A 255 0.28 2.14 -46.37
C SER A 255 0.39 2.61 -44.90
N LYS A 256 -0.50 3.50 -44.49
CA LYS A 256 -0.57 3.91 -43.10
C LYS A 256 -1.14 2.81 -42.18
N ILE A 257 -2.19 2.11 -42.64
CA ILE A 257 -2.75 0.94 -41.93
C ILE A 257 -1.71 -0.16 -41.81
N GLU A 258 -1.00 -0.47 -42.90
CA GLU A 258 0.07 -1.47 -42.90
C GLU A 258 1.20 -1.11 -41.93
N SER A 259 1.52 0.20 -41.85
CA SER A 259 2.45 0.73 -40.82
C SER A 259 1.90 0.57 -39.40
N GLU A 260 0.60 0.83 -39.20
CA GLU A 260 -0.07 0.68 -37.93
C GLU A 260 -0.25 -0.80 -37.56
N GLU A 261 -0.60 -1.67 -38.51
CA GLU A 261 -0.65 -3.13 -38.31
C GLU A 261 0.72 -3.69 -37.93
N ASN A 262 1.79 -3.22 -38.58
CA ASN A 262 3.16 -3.57 -38.21
C ASN A 262 3.53 -3.07 -36.79
N SER A 263 3.02 -1.91 -36.43
CA SER A 263 3.19 -1.39 -35.07
C SER A 263 2.38 -2.20 -34.04
N ILE A 264 1.15 -2.56 -34.39
CA ILE A 264 0.31 -3.46 -33.59
C ILE A 264 0.97 -4.83 -33.46
N GLY A 265 1.53 -5.37 -34.56
CA GLY A 265 2.27 -6.63 -34.54
C GLY A 265 3.48 -6.58 -33.58
N LYS A 266 4.23 -5.47 -33.60
CA LYS A 266 5.33 -5.26 -32.65
C LYS A 266 4.84 -5.18 -31.21
N ILE A 267 3.76 -4.43 -30.97
CA ILE A 267 3.16 -4.30 -29.63
C ILE A 267 2.61 -5.65 -29.17
N THR A 268 1.98 -6.40 -30.07
CA THR A 268 1.46 -7.74 -29.75
C THR A 268 2.60 -8.71 -29.41
N SER A 269 3.70 -8.65 -30.16
CA SER A 269 4.89 -9.46 -29.87
C SER A 269 5.54 -9.05 -28.53
N GLN A 270 5.58 -7.76 -28.24
CA GLN A 270 6.04 -7.28 -26.93
C GLN A 270 5.10 -7.70 -25.81
N ALA A 271 3.78 -7.65 -26.05
CA ALA A 271 2.79 -8.11 -25.09
C ALA A 271 2.91 -9.62 -24.82
N GLN A 272 3.14 -10.41 -25.87
CA GLN A 272 3.41 -11.85 -25.74
C GLN A 272 4.70 -12.11 -24.96
N ALA A 273 5.77 -11.40 -25.30
CA ALA A 273 7.03 -11.53 -24.56
C ALA A 273 6.89 -11.13 -23.09
N LEU A 274 6.13 -10.06 -22.80
CA LEU A 274 5.80 -9.67 -21.44
C LEU A 274 4.91 -10.71 -20.73
N GLN A 275 4.00 -11.34 -21.46
CA GLN A 275 3.15 -12.40 -20.93
C GLN A 275 3.97 -13.66 -20.61
N GLU A 276 4.93 -14.01 -21.47
CA GLU A 276 5.87 -15.08 -21.20
C GLU A 276 6.76 -14.77 -20.00
N GLN A 277 7.29 -13.53 -19.91
CA GLN A 277 8.04 -13.09 -18.72
C GLN A 277 7.18 -13.12 -17.45
N MET A 278 5.92 -12.71 -17.56
CA MET A 278 4.99 -12.79 -16.44
C MET A 278 4.72 -14.23 -16.02
N GLN A 279 4.55 -15.16 -16.99
CA GLN A 279 4.40 -16.58 -16.68
C GLN A 279 5.68 -17.16 -16.05
N GLN A 280 6.84 -16.75 -16.53
CA GLN A 280 8.11 -17.16 -15.95
C GLN A 280 8.22 -16.65 -14.50
N LEU A 281 7.91 -15.36 -14.27
CA LEU A 281 7.90 -14.78 -12.92
C LEU A 281 6.87 -15.46 -12.00
N ILE A 282 5.69 -15.80 -12.53
CA ILE A 282 4.69 -16.58 -11.79
C ILE A 282 5.26 -17.95 -11.42
N GLY A 283 5.95 -18.60 -12.38
CA GLY A 283 6.62 -19.88 -12.15
C GLY A 283 7.76 -19.80 -11.13
N GLU A 284 8.47 -18.68 -11.09
CA GLU A 284 9.49 -18.39 -10.07
C GLU A 284 8.88 -18.03 -8.70
N MET A 285 7.69 -17.40 -8.71
CA MET A 285 6.96 -17.08 -7.49
C MET A 285 6.38 -18.31 -6.77
N GLU A 286 5.97 -19.33 -7.52
CA GLU A 286 5.35 -20.52 -6.91
C GLU A 286 6.28 -21.25 -5.93
N PRO A 287 7.55 -21.53 -6.29
CA PRO A 287 8.49 -22.11 -5.32
C PRO A 287 8.81 -21.16 -4.16
N LEU A 288 8.84 -19.84 -4.42
CA LEU A 288 9.05 -18.85 -3.35
C LEU A 288 7.87 -18.80 -2.38
N LYS A 289 6.64 -18.93 -2.91
CA LYS A 289 5.43 -19.01 -2.09
C LYS A 289 5.44 -20.25 -1.23
N THR A 290 5.80 -21.40 -1.82
CA THR A 290 5.94 -22.66 -1.08
C THR A 290 7.00 -22.54 0.04
N LEU A 291 8.15 -21.94 -0.30
CA LEU A 291 9.21 -21.68 0.68
C LEU A 291 8.74 -20.73 1.80
N LEU A 292 7.96 -19.71 1.43
CA LEU A 292 7.38 -18.78 2.40
C LEU A 292 6.38 -19.50 3.32
N GLU A 293 5.51 -20.34 2.76
CA GLU A 293 4.57 -21.14 3.54
C GLU A 293 5.29 -22.11 4.50
N GLU A 294 6.38 -22.73 4.04
CA GLU A 294 7.24 -23.56 4.87
C GLU A 294 7.89 -22.75 6.01
N HIS A 295 8.43 -21.56 5.68
CA HIS A 295 8.99 -20.68 6.70
C HIS A 295 7.94 -20.13 7.68
N ILE A 296 6.73 -19.84 7.20
CA ILE A 296 5.61 -19.47 8.07
C ILE A 296 5.25 -20.65 8.98
N GLY A 297 5.21 -21.86 8.42
CA GLY A 297 4.99 -23.09 9.19
C GLY A 297 6.02 -23.26 10.31
N THR A 298 7.31 -23.22 9.95
CA THR A 298 8.42 -23.32 10.92
C THR A 298 8.40 -22.18 11.95
N SER A 299 8.07 -20.96 11.52
CA SER A 299 7.92 -19.81 12.43
C SER A 299 6.78 -20.03 13.43
N ASN A 300 5.66 -20.56 12.97
CA ASN A 300 4.52 -20.89 13.85
C ASN A 300 4.86 -22.04 14.83
N GLU A 301 5.61 -23.04 14.36
CA GLU A 301 6.12 -24.10 15.24
C GLU A 301 7.05 -23.54 16.31
N HIS A 302 7.99 -22.67 15.91
CA HIS A 302 8.88 -22.02 16.87
C HIS A 302 8.12 -21.15 17.86
N LYS A 303 7.08 -20.42 17.40
CA LYS A 303 6.21 -19.63 18.28
C LYS A 303 5.47 -20.51 19.27
N THR A 304 4.90 -21.62 18.79
CA THR A 304 4.21 -22.60 19.67
C THR A 304 5.17 -23.20 20.70
N ASN A 305 6.42 -23.50 20.27
CA ASN A 305 7.45 -23.99 21.17
C ASN A 305 7.84 -22.92 22.21
N LEU A 306 7.93 -21.68 21.78
CA LEU A 306 8.20 -20.55 22.69
C LEU A 306 7.09 -20.37 23.71
N ASP A 307 5.83 -20.41 23.28
CA ASP A 307 4.66 -20.30 24.16
C ASP A 307 4.65 -21.46 25.19
N ASN A 308 5.00 -22.67 24.75
CA ASN A 308 5.11 -23.84 25.65
C ASN A 308 6.26 -23.65 26.66
N LEU A 309 7.43 -23.20 26.19
CA LEU A 309 8.58 -22.91 27.07
C LEU A 309 8.27 -21.80 28.06
N GLU A 310 7.56 -20.75 27.64
CA GLU A 310 7.10 -19.69 28.55
C GLU A 310 6.12 -20.23 29.61
N LEU A 311 5.23 -21.12 29.21
CA LEU A 311 4.30 -21.77 30.14
C LEU A 311 5.06 -22.63 31.16
N ASP A 312 6.04 -23.40 30.68
CA ASP A 312 6.84 -24.25 31.56
C ASP A 312 7.76 -23.41 32.49
N PHE A 313 8.30 -22.30 31.97
CA PHE A 313 9.04 -21.35 32.79
C PHE A 313 8.16 -20.74 33.89
N ARG A 314 6.92 -20.34 33.57
CA ARG A 314 5.96 -19.82 34.57
C ARG A 314 5.68 -20.86 35.66
N LYS A 315 5.40 -22.11 35.25
CA LYS A 315 5.20 -23.22 36.21
C LYS A 315 6.41 -23.45 37.10
N ALA A 316 7.60 -23.46 36.48
CA ALA A 316 8.85 -23.62 37.24
C ALA A 316 9.08 -22.47 38.22
N ASN A 317 8.78 -21.25 37.82
CA ASN A 317 8.90 -20.07 38.66
C ASN A 317 7.88 -20.06 39.82
N GLU A 318 6.64 -20.49 39.53
CA GLU A 318 5.63 -20.68 40.59
C GLU A 318 6.07 -21.76 41.60
N LEU A 319 6.57 -22.88 41.10
CA LEU A 319 7.10 -23.93 41.96
C LEU A 319 8.29 -23.47 42.80
N TYR A 320 9.20 -22.71 42.17
CA TYR A 320 10.34 -22.10 42.86
C TYR A 320 9.88 -21.15 43.99
N ASN A 321 8.88 -20.31 43.69
CA ASN A 321 8.33 -19.39 44.70
C ASN A 321 7.65 -20.15 45.83
N GLN A 322 6.90 -21.22 45.52
CA GLN A 322 6.28 -22.09 46.55
C GLN A 322 7.33 -22.76 47.41
N LEU A 323 8.35 -23.35 46.79
CA LEU A 323 9.48 -23.97 47.49
C LEU A 323 10.23 -22.96 48.38
N SER A 324 10.51 -21.77 47.82
CA SER A 324 11.16 -20.66 48.57
C SER A 324 10.36 -20.21 49.76
N GLN A 325 9.02 -20.08 49.62
CA GLN A 325 8.14 -19.78 50.73
C GLN A 325 8.14 -20.89 51.80
N SER A 326 8.05 -22.16 51.36
CA SER A 326 8.10 -23.33 52.22
C SER A 326 9.43 -23.43 52.97
N PHE A 327 10.54 -23.14 52.24
CA PHE A 327 11.86 -23.09 52.82
C PHE A 327 11.97 -21.98 53.88
N ASN A 328 11.49 -20.80 53.57
CA ASN A 328 11.49 -19.66 54.51
C ASN A 328 10.62 -19.94 55.73
N GLN A 329 9.45 -20.57 55.56
CA GLN A 329 8.60 -21.00 56.67
C GLN A 329 9.28 -22.07 57.55
N ALA A 330 9.91 -23.06 56.91
CA ALA A 330 10.67 -24.08 57.62
C ALA A 330 11.86 -23.46 58.40
N ASN A 331 12.55 -22.50 57.80
CA ASN A 331 13.65 -21.80 58.44
C ASN A 331 13.19 -20.94 59.61
N ILE A 332 12.05 -20.30 59.49
CA ILE A 332 11.43 -19.55 60.62
C ILE A 332 11.06 -20.51 61.74
N LEU A 333 10.44 -21.63 61.44
CA LEU A 333 10.09 -22.67 62.42
C LEU A 333 11.33 -23.27 63.08
N PHE A 334 12.40 -23.50 62.31
CA PHE A 334 13.68 -23.98 62.83
C PHE A 334 14.28 -22.97 63.80
N ILE A 335 14.34 -21.66 63.45
CA ILE A 335 14.84 -20.62 64.34
C ILE A 335 13.95 -20.46 65.56
N GLN A 336 12.64 -20.69 65.46
CA GLN A 336 11.73 -20.67 66.63
C GLN A 336 11.91 -21.87 67.55
N GLN A 337 12.48 -23.00 67.09
CA GLN A 337 12.77 -24.16 67.91
C GLN A 337 14.17 -24.05 68.60
N GLU A 338 15.06 -23.26 68.07
CA GLU A 338 16.41 -23.04 68.71
C GLU A 338 16.40 -21.94 69.79
N ASN A 339 15.31 -21.15 69.89
CA ASN A 339 15.12 -20.17 71.02
C ASN A 339 14.16 -20.70 72.06
#